data_8f38b9e064078eae159d3621edd7f26f
#
_entry.id   8f38b9e064078eae159d3621edd7f26f
#
_cell.length_a   1.000
_cell.length_b   1.000
_cell.length_c   1.000
_cell.angle_alpha   90.00
_cell.angle_beta   90.00
_cell.angle_gamma   90.00
#
_symmetry.space_group_name_H-M   'P 1'
#
loop_
_entity.id
_entity.type
_entity.pdbx_description
1 polymer ?
#
loop_
_entity_poly.entity_id
_entity_poly.type
_entity_poly.pdbx_seq_one_letter_code
_entity_poly.pdbx_strand_id
1 'polypeptide(L)'
;MKNIFGVYSATPINKKLKNGYTMYEWVVRKNCYPAFCMRTLCGENTITADEIEFLKEKDCKIGMVIRDLTEAKVSGVNGTEDALKAVEAAKALGVPQNENVAIFAEIKPEWSVNHNWMISFAQTMANNGYLPGFIGNTDSSQNFNFDRQCSHFVQATKDVNRFGAVFMATEPKLGTMPEEWMPYCPSALEPEEMHLWTCGKTVFGQLEADDVYAKDETVLNHMWEVKRDEQETV
;
A
#
# COMPACT_ATOMS: atom_id res chain seq x y z
N MET A 1 4.56 -6.28 20.36
CA MET A 1 5.00 -6.66 18.99
C MET A 1 5.91 -5.55 18.47
N LYS A 2 6.87 -5.84 17.62
CA LYS A 2 7.76 -4.80 17.07
C LYS A 2 7.22 -4.37 15.72
N ASN A 3 6.75 -3.13 15.63
CA ASN A 3 6.32 -2.55 14.36
C ASN A 3 7.48 -2.52 13.36
N ILE A 4 7.22 -2.76 12.08
CA ILE A 4 8.25 -2.89 11.05
C ILE A 4 8.20 -1.67 10.15
N PHE A 5 9.32 -0.96 10.06
CA PHE A 5 9.44 0.24 9.26
C PHE A 5 9.52 -0.04 7.77
N GLY A 6 8.78 0.73 7.01
CA GLY A 6 8.83 0.85 5.57
C GLY A 6 8.50 2.27 5.13
N VAL A 7 8.41 2.49 3.83
CA VAL A 7 8.08 3.79 3.26
C VAL A 7 7.06 3.68 2.14
N TYR A 8 6.27 4.75 1.96
CA TYR A 8 5.42 4.93 0.80
C TYR A 8 5.83 6.20 0.06
N SER A 9 6.19 6.08 -1.21
CA SER A 9 6.69 7.22 -1.99
C SER A 9 6.16 7.25 -3.42
N ALA A 10 5.72 8.44 -3.85
CA ALA A 10 5.50 8.77 -5.24
C ALA A 10 6.80 9.02 -6.00
N THR A 11 7.88 9.39 -5.30
CA THR A 11 9.20 9.60 -5.89
C THR A 11 9.91 8.25 -6.03
N PRO A 12 10.55 7.96 -7.18
CA PRO A 12 11.38 6.77 -7.31
C PRO A 12 12.44 6.71 -6.20
N ILE A 13 12.50 5.58 -5.51
CA ILE A 13 13.33 5.46 -4.31
C ILE A 13 14.84 5.41 -4.62
N ASN A 14 15.20 4.99 -5.84
CA ASN A 14 16.56 5.01 -6.38
C ASN A 14 16.96 6.37 -6.98
N LYS A 15 16.04 7.35 -6.99
CA LYS A 15 16.31 8.69 -7.54
C LYS A 15 17.43 9.39 -6.78
N LYS A 16 18.46 9.84 -7.51
CA LYS A 16 19.54 10.65 -6.94
C LYS A 16 19.05 12.06 -6.60
N LEU A 17 19.35 12.49 -5.40
CA LEU A 17 19.05 13.78 -4.82
C LEU A 17 20.21 14.77 -5.08
N LYS A 18 19.97 16.07 -4.93
CA LYS A 18 20.99 17.11 -5.11
C LYS A 18 22.19 17.01 -4.15
N ASN A 19 22.03 16.31 -3.03
CA ASN A 19 23.09 16.06 -2.06
C ASN A 19 23.91 14.79 -2.37
N GLY A 20 23.65 14.11 -3.50
CA GLY A 20 24.36 12.92 -3.96
C GLY A 20 23.83 11.58 -3.45
N TYR A 21 22.96 11.57 -2.44
CA TYR A 21 22.26 10.35 -1.96
C TYR A 21 21.14 9.96 -2.91
N THR A 22 20.76 8.68 -2.92
CA THR A 22 19.44 8.26 -3.40
C THR A 22 18.35 8.63 -2.39
N MET A 23 17.08 8.63 -2.81
CA MET A 23 15.97 8.84 -1.86
C MET A 23 15.96 7.74 -0.78
N TYR A 24 16.26 6.49 -1.13
CA TYR A 24 16.44 5.39 -0.19
C TYR A 24 17.53 5.67 0.86
N GLU A 25 18.72 6.06 0.43
CA GLU A 25 19.83 6.39 1.34
C GLU A 25 19.48 7.58 2.25
N TRP A 26 18.68 8.53 1.75
CA TRP A 26 18.19 9.64 2.56
C TRP A 26 17.21 9.17 3.65
N VAL A 27 16.29 8.25 3.31
CA VAL A 27 15.40 7.61 4.28
C VAL A 27 16.21 6.87 5.34
N VAL A 28 17.17 6.03 4.95
CA VAL A 28 18.05 5.29 5.89
C VAL A 28 18.80 6.24 6.81
N ARG A 29 19.29 7.36 6.29
CA ARG A 29 20.01 8.37 7.08
C ARG A 29 19.12 9.08 8.10
N LYS A 30 17.82 9.23 7.81
CA LYS A 30 16.88 9.94 8.67
C LYS A 30 16.19 9.04 9.69
N ASN A 31 16.00 7.78 9.33
CA ASN A 31 15.29 6.78 10.13
C ASN A 31 16.16 5.51 10.31
N CYS A 32 15.78 4.46 9.57
CA CYS A 32 16.48 3.17 9.53
C CYS A 32 16.29 2.51 8.16
N TYR A 33 16.80 1.30 7.98
CA TYR A 33 16.58 0.52 6.77
C TYR A 33 15.10 0.13 6.66
N PRO A 34 14.39 0.53 5.58
CA PRO A 34 13.02 0.09 5.37
C PRO A 34 12.99 -1.38 4.96
N ALA A 35 12.11 -2.16 5.60
CA ALA A 35 11.88 -3.56 5.22
C ALA A 35 11.02 -3.68 3.95
N PHE A 36 10.27 -2.63 3.63
CA PHE A 36 9.45 -2.55 2.42
C PHE A 36 9.34 -1.13 1.90
N CYS A 37 9.11 -1.01 0.59
CA CYS A 37 8.81 0.25 -0.08
C CYS A 37 7.51 0.11 -0.87
N MET A 38 6.50 0.90 -0.54
CA MET A 38 5.27 0.97 -1.32
C MET A 38 5.48 1.94 -2.49
N ARG A 39 5.22 1.46 -3.71
CA ARG A 39 5.49 2.20 -4.94
C ARG A 39 4.29 2.20 -5.87
N THR A 40 4.22 3.22 -6.72
CA THR A 40 3.16 3.37 -7.71
C THR A 40 3.23 2.25 -8.75
N LEU A 41 2.16 1.47 -8.85
CA LEU A 41 1.95 0.48 -9.92
C LEU A 41 1.28 1.11 -11.14
N CYS A 42 0.23 1.89 -10.91
CA CYS A 42 -0.49 2.63 -11.95
C CYS A 42 -0.56 4.11 -11.56
N GLY A 43 -0.23 5.01 -12.51
CA GLY A 43 -0.24 6.45 -12.30
C GLY A 43 1.08 7.11 -12.69
N GLU A 44 1.30 8.32 -12.19
CA GLU A 44 2.56 9.02 -12.39
C GLU A 44 3.69 8.40 -11.57
N ASN A 45 4.91 8.45 -12.11
CA ASN A 45 6.11 7.89 -11.49
C ASN A 45 5.97 6.40 -11.11
N THR A 46 5.40 5.61 -12.01
CA THR A 46 5.29 4.15 -11.89
C THR A 46 6.67 3.53 -11.65
N ILE A 47 6.71 2.51 -10.80
CA ILE A 47 7.94 1.76 -10.51
C ILE A 47 8.53 1.18 -11.81
N THR A 48 9.84 1.23 -11.93
CA THR A 48 10.59 0.74 -13.10
C THR A 48 11.37 -0.53 -12.77
N ALA A 49 11.78 -1.28 -13.82
CA ALA A 49 12.63 -2.46 -13.65
C ALA A 49 13.94 -2.13 -12.90
N ASP A 50 14.58 -1.00 -13.21
CA ASP A 50 15.80 -0.56 -12.52
C ASP A 50 15.55 -0.29 -11.02
N GLU A 51 14.37 0.22 -10.67
CA GLU A 51 14.00 0.46 -9.28
C GLU A 51 13.69 -0.85 -8.55
N ILE A 52 13.07 -1.81 -9.22
CA ILE A 52 12.80 -3.15 -8.71
C ILE A 52 14.12 -3.87 -8.39
N GLU A 53 15.08 -3.88 -9.30
CA GLU A 53 16.40 -4.48 -9.06
C GLU A 53 17.14 -3.75 -7.93
N PHE A 54 17.06 -2.42 -7.87
CA PHE A 54 17.63 -1.66 -6.75
C PHE A 54 17.03 -2.09 -5.39
N LEU A 55 15.72 -2.25 -5.30
CA LEU A 55 15.06 -2.69 -4.05
C LEU A 55 15.39 -4.15 -3.70
N LYS A 56 15.49 -5.02 -4.71
CA LYS A 56 15.95 -6.41 -4.58
C LYS A 56 17.36 -6.48 -3.99
N GLU A 57 18.29 -5.64 -4.43
CA GLU A 57 19.64 -5.54 -3.85
C GLU A 57 19.65 -5.11 -2.38
N LYS A 58 18.61 -4.38 -1.95
CA LYS A 58 18.46 -3.89 -0.57
C LYS A 58 17.67 -4.84 0.33
N ASP A 59 17.27 -6.01 -0.15
CA ASP A 59 16.36 -6.95 0.54
C ASP A 59 15.06 -6.25 0.99
N CYS A 60 14.59 -5.31 0.19
CA CYS A 60 13.43 -4.47 0.49
C CYS A 60 12.24 -4.98 -0.30
N LYS A 61 11.18 -5.42 0.37
CA LYS A 61 9.94 -5.89 -0.26
C LYS A 61 9.19 -4.71 -0.89
N ILE A 62 8.33 -5.01 -1.88
CA ILE A 62 7.65 -3.98 -2.67
C ILE A 62 6.13 -4.07 -2.46
N GLY A 63 5.53 -3.01 -1.95
CA GLY A 63 4.08 -2.80 -1.94
C GLY A 63 3.64 -2.09 -3.22
N MET A 64 2.52 -2.52 -3.81
CA MET A 64 2.01 -1.99 -5.07
C MET A 64 0.80 -1.10 -4.85
N VAL A 65 0.84 0.16 -5.35
CA VAL A 65 -0.23 1.14 -5.15
C VAL A 65 -0.75 1.71 -6.47
N ILE A 66 -2.07 1.73 -6.62
CA ILE A 66 -2.76 2.37 -7.75
C ILE A 66 -3.04 3.82 -7.36
N ARG A 67 -2.50 4.78 -8.12
CA ARG A 67 -2.61 6.22 -7.86
C ARG A 67 -3.30 7.00 -8.97
N ASP A 68 -3.74 6.35 -10.04
CA ASP A 68 -4.45 6.97 -11.16
C ASP A 68 -5.98 6.82 -11.07
N LEU A 69 -6.47 6.49 -9.89
CA LEU A 69 -7.89 6.57 -9.58
C LEU A 69 -8.37 8.03 -9.53
N THR A 70 -9.65 8.22 -9.75
CA THR A 70 -10.34 9.51 -9.63
C THR A 70 -11.59 9.35 -8.79
N GLU A 71 -12.09 10.43 -8.20
CA GLU A 71 -13.33 10.38 -7.43
C GLU A 71 -14.50 9.85 -8.29
N ALA A 72 -14.59 10.26 -9.55
CA ALA A 72 -15.64 9.79 -10.46
C ALA A 72 -15.64 8.27 -10.65
N LYS A 73 -14.46 7.63 -10.65
CA LYS A 73 -14.33 6.18 -10.73
C LYS A 73 -14.75 5.52 -9.43
N VAL A 74 -14.14 5.91 -8.30
CA VAL A 74 -14.38 5.24 -7.01
C VAL A 74 -15.76 5.51 -6.42
N SER A 75 -16.43 6.60 -6.81
CA SER A 75 -17.83 6.88 -6.44
C SER A 75 -18.84 6.10 -7.28
N GLY A 76 -18.41 5.51 -8.39
CA GLY A 76 -19.20 4.59 -9.20
C GLY A 76 -19.49 3.27 -8.46
N VAL A 77 -20.21 2.37 -9.12
CA VAL A 77 -20.61 1.08 -8.52
C VAL A 77 -19.75 -0.10 -8.98
N ASN A 78 -18.83 0.13 -9.90
CA ASN A 78 -18.06 -0.95 -10.54
C ASN A 78 -16.54 -0.63 -10.60
N GLY A 79 -15.75 -1.32 -9.82
CA GLY A 79 -14.29 -1.23 -9.78
C GLY A 79 -13.55 -2.25 -10.65
N THR A 80 -14.28 -3.03 -11.46
CA THR A 80 -13.70 -4.14 -12.25
C THR A 80 -12.64 -3.63 -13.24
N GLU A 81 -12.89 -2.55 -13.96
CA GLU A 81 -11.93 -2.02 -14.95
C GLU A 81 -10.65 -1.51 -14.29
N ASP A 82 -10.79 -0.82 -13.15
CA ASP A 82 -9.65 -0.32 -12.39
C ASP A 82 -8.79 -1.47 -11.85
N ALA A 83 -9.44 -2.53 -11.35
CA ALA A 83 -8.77 -3.74 -10.90
C ALA A 83 -8.07 -4.48 -12.04
N LEU A 84 -8.73 -4.68 -13.19
CA LEU A 84 -8.12 -5.35 -14.35
C LEU A 84 -6.90 -4.59 -14.87
N LYS A 85 -6.96 -3.26 -14.94
CA LYS A 85 -5.82 -2.42 -15.31
C LYS A 85 -4.63 -2.65 -14.38
N ALA A 86 -4.88 -2.71 -13.08
CA ALA A 86 -3.84 -2.96 -12.09
C ALA A 86 -3.27 -4.39 -12.18
N VAL A 87 -4.13 -5.38 -12.42
CA VAL A 87 -3.73 -6.77 -12.64
C VAL A 87 -2.82 -6.89 -13.87
N GLU A 88 -3.16 -6.24 -14.97
CA GLU A 88 -2.33 -6.23 -16.18
C GLU A 88 -0.97 -5.57 -15.93
N ALA A 89 -0.95 -4.44 -15.22
CA ALA A 89 0.30 -3.76 -14.86
C ALA A 89 1.17 -4.62 -13.94
N ALA A 90 0.59 -5.29 -12.94
CA ALA A 90 1.31 -6.18 -12.04
C ALA A 90 1.90 -7.38 -12.79
N LYS A 91 1.13 -8.01 -13.68
CA LYS A 91 1.61 -9.11 -14.53
C LYS A 91 2.75 -8.67 -15.44
N ALA A 92 2.66 -7.48 -16.03
CA ALA A 92 3.70 -6.93 -16.90
C ALA A 92 5.03 -6.69 -16.17
N LEU A 93 4.98 -6.43 -14.86
CA LEU A 93 6.17 -6.30 -14.00
C LEU A 93 6.66 -7.65 -13.43
N GLY A 94 5.95 -8.75 -13.65
CA GLY A 94 6.29 -10.06 -13.11
C GLY A 94 5.89 -10.26 -11.64
N VAL A 95 4.95 -9.44 -11.11
CA VAL A 95 4.41 -9.64 -9.75
C VAL A 95 3.67 -10.98 -9.69
N PRO A 96 4.05 -11.91 -8.78
CA PRO A 96 3.50 -13.25 -8.78
C PRO A 96 2.02 -13.28 -8.38
N GLN A 97 1.25 -14.12 -9.07
CA GLN A 97 -0.14 -14.43 -8.72
C GLN A 97 -0.20 -15.57 -7.70
N ASN A 98 -1.25 -15.58 -6.88
CA ASN A 98 -1.51 -16.62 -5.86
C ASN A 98 -0.42 -16.75 -4.76
N GLU A 99 0.40 -15.72 -4.58
CA GLU A 99 1.39 -15.61 -3.51
C GLU A 99 0.99 -14.56 -2.45
N ASN A 100 -0.31 -14.26 -2.33
CA ASN A 100 -0.89 -13.31 -1.36
C ASN A 100 -0.39 -11.86 -1.48
N VAL A 101 0.13 -11.45 -2.65
CA VAL A 101 0.56 -10.07 -2.86
C VAL A 101 -0.65 -9.15 -2.93
N ALA A 102 -0.62 -8.09 -2.11
CA ALA A 102 -1.66 -7.07 -2.09
C ALA A 102 -1.38 -5.94 -3.10
N ILE A 103 -2.44 -5.51 -3.78
CA ILE A 103 -2.43 -4.32 -4.64
C ILE A 103 -3.38 -3.30 -4.03
N PHE A 104 -2.85 -2.15 -3.63
CA PHE A 104 -3.57 -1.13 -2.88
C PHE A 104 -4.21 -0.10 -3.79
N ALA A 105 -5.49 0.17 -3.59
CA ALA A 105 -6.18 1.33 -4.14
C ALA A 105 -6.02 2.51 -3.19
N GLU A 106 -5.42 3.61 -3.63
CA GLU A 106 -5.32 4.85 -2.86
C GLU A 106 -6.61 5.67 -3.05
N ILE A 107 -7.43 5.75 -2.00
CA ILE A 107 -8.64 6.59 -1.94
C ILE A 107 -8.26 7.87 -1.21
N LYS A 108 -8.30 9.01 -1.93
CA LYS A 108 -7.97 10.29 -1.30
C LYS A 108 -8.99 10.66 -0.22
N PRO A 109 -8.56 11.32 0.86
CA PRO A 109 -9.43 11.64 1.99
C PRO A 109 -10.70 12.40 1.61
N GLU A 110 -10.60 13.31 0.63
CA GLU A 110 -11.72 14.15 0.18
C GLU A 110 -12.69 13.45 -0.78
N TRP A 111 -12.40 12.23 -1.23
CA TRP A 111 -13.22 11.54 -2.22
C TRP A 111 -14.40 10.79 -1.61
N SER A 112 -15.48 10.77 -2.36
CA SER A 112 -16.63 9.91 -2.09
C SER A 112 -16.39 8.55 -2.75
N VAL A 113 -16.09 7.51 -1.96
CA VAL A 113 -15.99 6.14 -2.44
C VAL A 113 -17.32 5.41 -2.28
N ASN A 114 -17.59 4.40 -3.11
CA ASN A 114 -18.77 3.54 -3.05
C ASN A 114 -18.35 2.11 -2.68
N HIS A 115 -19.00 1.51 -1.68
CA HIS A 115 -18.69 0.13 -1.24
C HIS A 115 -18.91 -0.92 -2.35
N ASN A 116 -19.84 -0.71 -3.29
CA ASN A 116 -20.00 -1.63 -4.43
C ASN A 116 -18.80 -1.57 -5.39
N TRP A 117 -18.18 -0.39 -5.56
CA TRP A 117 -16.90 -0.26 -6.26
C TRP A 117 -15.80 -1.07 -5.53
N MET A 118 -15.72 -0.94 -4.20
CA MET A 118 -14.76 -1.72 -3.40
C MET A 118 -14.98 -3.22 -3.52
N ILE A 119 -16.24 -3.69 -3.50
CA ILE A 119 -16.59 -5.11 -3.65
C ILE A 119 -16.18 -5.65 -5.03
N SER A 120 -16.55 -4.96 -6.11
CA SER A 120 -16.22 -5.42 -7.47
C SER A 120 -14.71 -5.34 -7.76
N PHE A 121 -14.02 -4.32 -7.23
CA PHE A 121 -12.57 -4.21 -7.25
C PHE A 121 -11.93 -5.42 -6.53
N ALA A 122 -12.33 -5.68 -5.29
CA ALA A 122 -11.80 -6.77 -4.48
C ALA A 122 -12.06 -8.16 -5.09
N GLN A 123 -13.28 -8.40 -5.60
CA GLN A 123 -13.63 -9.63 -6.29
C GLN A 123 -12.74 -9.87 -7.51
N THR A 124 -12.47 -8.81 -8.29
CA THR A 124 -11.64 -8.89 -9.48
C THR A 124 -10.17 -9.16 -9.13
N MET A 125 -9.65 -8.50 -8.10
CA MET A 125 -8.31 -8.78 -7.58
C MET A 125 -8.16 -10.24 -7.15
N ALA A 126 -9.06 -10.72 -6.30
CA ALA A 126 -9.04 -12.09 -5.80
C ALA A 126 -9.17 -13.14 -6.93
N ASN A 127 -10.04 -12.91 -7.90
CA ASN A 127 -10.19 -13.80 -9.07
C ASN A 127 -8.92 -13.87 -9.94
N ASN A 128 -8.03 -12.87 -9.82
CA ASN A 128 -6.76 -12.82 -10.53
C ASN A 128 -5.55 -13.15 -9.64
N GLY A 129 -5.78 -13.69 -8.44
CA GLY A 129 -4.72 -14.17 -7.55
C GLY A 129 -3.96 -13.08 -6.79
N TYR A 130 -4.55 -11.89 -6.62
CA TYR A 130 -4.02 -10.81 -5.80
C TYR A 130 -4.96 -10.49 -4.65
N LEU A 131 -4.42 -10.00 -3.53
CA LEU A 131 -5.24 -9.46 -2.45
C LEU A 131 -5.62 -8.01 -2.74
N PRO A 132 -6.87 -7.60 -2.48
CA PRO A 132 -7.24 -6.19 -2.54
C PRO A 132 -6.66 -5.45 -1.34
N GLY A 133 -5.98 -4.33 -1.58
CA GLY A 133 -5.54 -3.39 -0.56
C GLY A 133 -6.30 -2.09 -0.64
N PHE A 134 -6.54 -1.44 0.50
CA PHE A 134 -7.19 -0.14 0.54
C PHE A 134 -6.42 0.83 1.44
N ILE A 135 -6.16 2.02 0.91
CA ILE A 135 -5.61 3.18 1.61
C ILE A 135 -6.68 4.26 1.59
N GLY A 136 -7.09 4.74 2.74
CA GLY A 136 -8.11 5.78 2.84
C GLY A 136 -8.10 6.45 4.21
N ASN A 137 -8.89 7.51 4.37
CA ASN A 137 -9.06 8.16 5.67
C ASN A 137 -9.88 7.26 6.60
N THR A 138 -9.24 6.75 7.65
CA THR A 138 -9.84 5.84 8.63
C THR A 138 -10.37 6.55 9.88
N ASP A 139 -10.20 7.89 9.97
CA ASP A 139 -10.71 8.72 11.07
C ASP A 139 -12.22 8.96 10.91
N SER A 140 -13.02 8.25 11.68
CA SER A 140 -14.49 8.37 11.68
C SER A 140 -15.01 9.72 12.17
N SER A 141 -14.16 10.53 12.84
CA SER A 141 -14.52 11.89 13.27
C SER A 141 -14.50 12.90 12.11
N GLN A 142 -13.88 12.56 10.99
CA GLN A 142 -13.84 13.39 9.80
C GLN A 142 -15.09 13.13 8.92
N ASN A 143 -15.53 14.17 8.19
CA ASN A 143 -16.66 14.06 7.27
C ASN A 143 -16.33 13.35 5.94
N PHE A 144 -15.41 12.39 5.97
CA PHE A 144 -15.06 11.58 4.81
C PHE A 144 -15.89 10.31 4.78
N ASN A 145 -16.30 9.89 3.60
CA ASN A 145 -17.19 8.74 3.52
C ASN A 145 -16.47 7.39 3.51
N PHE A 146 -15.11 7.36 3.50
CA PHE A 146 -14.35 6.12 3.47
C PHE A 146 -14.71 5.19 4.64
N ASP A 147 -14.76 5.70 5.87
CA ASP A 147 -15.16 4.92 7.06
C ASP A 147 -16.48 4.17 6.83
N ARG A 148 -17.54 4.91 6.48
CA ARG A 148 -18.86 4.34 6.27
C ARG A 148 -18.88 3.32 5.13
N GLN A 149 -18.24 3.61 4.00
CA GLN A 149 -18.24 2.72 2.84
C GLN A 149 -17.37 1.49 3.08
N CYS A 150 -16.24 1.64 3.77
CA CYS A 150 -15.41 0.52 4.21
C CYS A 150 -16.17 -0.37 5.19
N SER A 151 -16.91 0.22 6.14
CA SER A 151 -17.76 -0.55 7.04
C SER A 151 -18.85 -1.32 6.30
N HIS A 152 -19.49 -0.73 5.28
CA HIS A 152 -20.43 -1.46 4.41
C HIS A 152 -19.75 -2.58 3.61
N PHE A 153 -18.54 -2.33 3.08
CA PHE A 153 -17.73 -3.34 2.41
C PHE A 153 -17.44 -4.52 3.32
N VAL A 154 -16.91 -4.25 4.54
CA VAL A 154 -16.59 -5.28 5.52
C VAL A 154 -17.83 -6.08 5.90
N GLN A 155 -18.96 -5.42 6.19
CA GLN A 155 -20.21 -6.10 6.53
C GLN A 155 -20.73 -6.98 5.39
N ALA A 156 -20.67 -6.50 4.14
CA ALA A 156 -21.11 -7.25 2.97
C ALA A 156 -20.20 -8.47 2.65
N THR A 157 -18.96 -8.45 3.15
CA THR A 157 -17.95 -9.50 2.87
C THR A 157 -17.61 -10.36 4.08
N LYS A 158 -18.15 -10.03 5.28
CA LYS A 158 -17.80 -10.61 6.59
C LYS A 158 -18.00 -12.12 6.67
N ASP A 159 -19.10 -12.63 6.15
CA ASP A 159 -19.48 -14.05 6.27
C ASP A 159 -18.54 -15.00 5.50
N VAL A 160 -17.56 -14.44 4.76
CA VAL A 160 -16.72 -15.25 3.87
C VAL A 160 -15.22 -14.99 4.09
N ASN A 161 -14.81 -13.94 4.85
CA ASN A 161 -13.44 -13.37 4.81
C ASN A 161 -12.89 -13.40 3.37
N ARG A 162 -13.77 -12.98 2.45
CA ARG A 162 -13.88 -13.49 1.08
C ARG A 162 -12.71 -13.07 0.21
N PHE A 163 -12.04 -12.01 0.61
CA PHE A 163 -11.01 -11.42 -0.26
C PHE A 163 -9.66 -11.24 0.42
N GLY A 164 -9.55 -11.44 1.74
CA GLY A 164 -8.31 -11.17 2.49
C GLY A 164 -7.85 -9.72 2.34
N ALA A 165 -8.79 -8.76 2.43
CA ALA A 165 -8.48 -7.36 2.21
C ALA A 165 -7.43 -6.84 3.21
N VAL A 166 -6.47 -6.07 2.69
CA VAL A 166 -5.38 -5.46 3.46
C VAL A 166 -5.65 -3.97 3.61
N PHE A 167 -5.68 -3.46 4.85
CA PHE A 167 -6.01 -2.07 5.13
C PHE A 167 -4.80 -1.29 5.63
N MET A 168 -4.66 -0.04 5.15
CA MET A 168 -3.67 0.90 5.60
C MET A 168 -4.34 2.14 6.19
N ALA A 169 -4.05 2.42 7.47
CA ALA A 169 -4.47 3.62 8.15
C ALA A 169 -3.56 4.80 7.78
N THR A 170 -4.16 5.98 7.67
CA THR A 170 -3.44 7.23 7.41
C THR A 170 -3.52 8.21 8.59
N GLU A 171 -4.24 7.84 9.65
CA GLU A 171 -4.42 8.60 10.88
C GLU A 171 -4.34 7.70 12.12
N PRO A 172 -4.08 8.27 13.32
CA PRO A 172 -3.56 9.60 13.55
C PRO A 172 -2.11 9.76 13.10
N LYS A 173 -1.74 10.93 12.58
CA LYS A 173 -0.37 11.23 12.15
C LYS A 173 0.51 11.52 13.36
N LEU A 174 1.29 10.56 13.81
CA LEU A 174 2.12 10.68 15.01
C LEU A 174 3.46 11.39 14.78
N GLY A 175 3.93 11.49 13.54
CA GLY A 175 5.25 12.03 13.19
C GLY A 175 6.44 11.15 13.55
N THR A 176 6.22 10.10 14.33
CA THR A 176 7.24 9.13 14.77
C THR A 176 6.66 7.72 14.80
N MET A 177 7.50 6.71 15.03
CA MET A 177 7.06 5.34 15.21
C MET A 177 6.04 5.24 16.37
N PRO A 178 4.90 4.55 16.16
CA PRO A 178 3.93 4.34 17.24
C PRO A 178 4.52 3.47 18.36
N GLU A 179 4.31 3.87 19.59
CA GLU A 179 4.65 3.06 20.78
C GLU A 179 3.68 1.89 20.93
N GLU A 180 2.38 2.16 20.69
CA GLU A 180 1.31 1.19 20.68
C GLU A 180 0.61 1.18 19.33
N TRP A 181 0.10 0.02 18.91
CA TRP A 181 -0.64 -0.12 17.66
C TRP A 181 -2.10 0.31 17.85
N MET A 182 -2.36 1.60 17.67
CA MET A 182 -3.66 2.22 17.87
C MET A 182 -4.04 3.17 16.71
N PRO A 183 -3.97 2.70 15.44
CA PRO A 183 -4.45 3.52 14.31
C PRO A 183 -5.96 3.72 14.41
N TYR A 184 -6.45 4.81 13.83
CA TYR A 184 -7.89 4.89 13.56
C TYR A 184 -8.27 3.82 12.54
N CYS A 185 -9.45 3.24 12.72
CA CYS A 185 -9.98 2.22 11.83
C CYS A 185 -11.46 2.52 11.51
N PRO A 186 -11.95 2.04 10.36
CA PRO A 186 -13.37 2.04 10.07
C PRO A 186 -14.17 1.34 11.17
N SER A 187 -15.38 1.84 11.46
CA SER A 187 -16.21 1.39 12.60
C SER A 187 -16.60 -0.10 12.59
N ALA A 188 -16.35 -0.82 11.50
CA ALA A 188 -16.57 -2.27 11.40
C ALA A 188 -15.29 -3.09 11.63
N LEU A 189 -14.16 -2.46 11.91
CA LEU A 189 -12.85 -3.07 12.16
C LEU A 189 -12.33 -2.66 13.53
N GLU A 190 -11.42 -3.48 14.05
CA GLU A 190 -10.63 -3.14 15.23
C GLU A 190 -9.23 -2.66 14.81
N PRO A 191 -8.51 -1.88 15.65
CA PRO A 191 -7.15 -1.43 15.32
C PRO A 191 -6.19 -2.56 14.93
N GLU A 192 -6.37 -3.75 15.51
CA GLU A 192 -5.58 -4.95 15.22
C GLU A 192 -5.81 -5.52 13.83
N GLU A 193 -6.91 -5.17 13.17
CA GLU A 193 -7.24 -5.57 11.80
C GLU A 193 -6.65 -4.60 10.76
N MET A 194 -6.08 -3.45 11.21
CA MET A 194 -5.28 -2.59 10.35
C MET A 194 -3.88 -3.18 10.19
N HIS A 195 -3.44 -3.31 8.95
CA HIS A 195 -2.19 -3.99 8.61
C HIS A 195 -1.01 -3.02 8.55
N LEU A 196 -1.26 -1.82 8.04
CA LEU A 196 -0.28 -0.77 7.82
C LEU A 196 -0.77 0.55 8.42
N TRP A 197 0.19 1.40 8.83
CA TRP A 197 -0.11 2.71 9.38
C TRP A 197 0.94 3.74 8.96
N THR A 198 0.50 4.84 8.33
CA THR A 198 1.34 5.99 7.98
C THR A 198 1.46 6.92 9.19
N CYS A 199 2.67 7.10 9.72
CA CYS A 199 2.89 7.89 10.93
C CYS A 199 3.61 9.22 10.68
N GLY A 200 4.62 9.24 9.84
CA GLY A 200 5.45 10.43 9.60
C GLY A 200 5.87 10.55 8.14
N LYS A 201 6.87 11.36 7.89
CA LYS A 201 7.46 11.47 6.56
C LYS A 201 8.92 11.90 6.57
N THR A 202 9.67 11.39 5.62
CA THR A 202 11.02 11.81 5.29
C THR A 202 11.00 12.77 4.10
N VAL A 203 11.54 13.97 4.29
CA VAL A 203 11.48 15.07 3.31
C VAL A 203 12.88 15.45 2.81
N PHE A 204 13.00 15.72 1.49
CA PHE A 204 14.15 16.35 0.86
C PHE A 204 13.70 17.41 -0.16
N GLY A 205 13.71 18.67 0.22
CA GLY A 205 13.16 19.77 -0.60
C GLY A 205 11.65 19.59 -0.81
N GLN A 206 11.25 19.40 -2.07
CA GLN A 206 9.85 19.12 -2.44
C GLN A 206 9.56 17.61 -2.60
N LEU A 207 10.56 16.76 -2.40
CA LEU A 207 10.39 15.31 -2.47
C LEU A 207 10.12 14.75 -1.09
N GLU A 208 9.21 13.79 -1.01
CA GLU A 208 8.83 13.16 0.24
C GLU A 208 8.60 11.66 0.08
N ALA A 209 8.77 10.95 1.17
CA ALA A 209 8.34 9.58 1.37
C ALA A 209 7.63 9.51 2.72
N ASP A 210 6.43 8.98 2.75
CA ASP A 210 5.70 8.75 3.99
C ASP A 210 6.34 7.59 4.75
N ASP A 211 6.54 7.77 6.05
CA ASP A 211 7.02 6.73 6.95
C ASP A 211 5.84 5.82 7.30
N VAL A 212 5.93 4.56 6.92
CA VAL A 212 4.86 3.56 7.07
C VAL A 212 5.34 2.45 7.98
N TYR A 213 4.47 1.99 8.86
CA TYR A 213 4.75 0.85 9.73
C TYR A 213 3.80 -0.29 9.42
N ALA A 214 4.34 -1.51 9.30
CA ALA A 214 3.57 -2.73 9.31
C ALA A 214 3.42 -3.20 10.78
N LYS A 215 2.25 -3.71 11.12
CA LYS A 215 1.92 -4.16 12.47
C LYS A 215 2.88 -5.24 12.98
N ASP A 216 3.23 -6.17 12.10
CA ASP A 216 4.11 -7.29 12.38
C ASP A 216 4.68 -7.90 11.09
N GLU A 217 5.51 -8.94 11.22
CA GLU A 217 6.16 -9.61 10.08
C GLU A 217 5.17 -10.31 9.13
N THR A 218 3.97 -10.67 9.60
CA THR A 218 2.99 -11.38 8.75
C THR A 218 2.47 -10.48 7.64
N VAL A 219 2.40 -9.16 7.89
CA VAL A 219 2.00 -8.16 6.89
C VAL A 219 2.98 -8.11 5.71
N LEU A 220 4.26 -8.40 5.93
CA LEU A 220 5.25 -8.45 4.85
C LEU A 220 5.02 -9.60 3.86
N ASN A 221 4.21 -10.60 4.22
CA ASN A 221 3.79 -11.65 3.29
C ASN A 221 2.79 -11.15 2.23
N HIS A 222 2.25 -9.94 2.42
CA HIS A 222 1.38 -9.27 1.45
C HIS A 222 2.15 -8.30 0.54
N MET A 223 3.48 -8.25 0.66
CA MET A 223 4.36 -7.46 -0.21
C MET A 223 5.07 -8.39 -1.19
N TRP A 224 5.37 -7.87 -2.37
CA TRP A 224 6.15 -8.60 -3.35
C TRP A 224 7.62 -8.71 -2.91
N GLU A 225 8.10 -9.94 -2.77
CA GLU A 225 9.50 -10.25 -2.58
C GLU A 225 10.12 -10.63 -3.93
N VAL A 226 11.00 -9.77 -4.45
CA VAL A 226 11.72 -10.06 -5.68
C VAL A 226 12.87 -11.01 -5.36
N LYS A 227 12.71 -12.30 -5.73
CA LYS A 227 13.72 -13.33 -5.47
C LYS A 227 15.03 -12.99 -6.18
N ARG A 228 16.15 -13.18 -5.52
CA ARG A 228 17.46 -13.17 -6.17
C ARG A 228 17.53 -14.41 -7.06
N ASP A 229 17.99 -14.24 -8.30
CA ASP A 229 18.32 -15.40 -9.12
C ASP A 229 19.38 -16.21 -8.37
N GLU A 230 19.06 -17.45 -8.03
CA GLU A 230 20.06 -18.37 -7.50
C GLU A 230 21.12 -18.48 -8.60
N GLN A 231 22.26 -17.80 -8.42
CA GLN A 231 23.42 -18.03 -9.27
C GLN A 231 23.73 -19.51 -9.12
N GLU A 232 23.53 -20.27 -10.18
CA GLU A 232 24.05 -21.62 -10.29
C GLU A 232 25.52 -21.57 -9.89
N THR A 233 25.79 -22.05 -8.70
CA THR A 233 27.17 -22.27 -8.23
C THR A 233 27.71 -23.40 -9.09
N VAL A 234 28.41 -23.02 -10.18
CA VAL A 234 29.20 -23.93 -11.00
C VAL A 234 30.50 -24.28 -10.28
#